data_74f00097679c9d23da501892bf51bdb7
#
_entry.id   74f00097679c9d23da501892bf51bdb7
#
_cell.length_a   1.000
_cell.length_b   1.000
_cell.length_c   1.000
_cell.angle_alpha   90.00
_cell.angle_beta   90.00
_cell.angle_gamma   90.00
#
_symmetry.space_group_name_H-M   'P 1'
#
loop_
_entity.id
_entity.type
_entity.pdbx_description
1 polymer ?
#
loop_
_entity_poly.entity_id
_entity_poly.type
_entity_poly.pdbx_seq_one_letter_code
_entity_poly.pdbx_strand_id
1 'polypeptide(L)'
;METQTPAEEKTQVFTRAQGLIAEHLGKNIGEITPDATFQDLGADSLDNAELVMAFEDEFKITIPDDAAEKITTLGEAVKFIEGQNKN
;
A
#
# COMPACT_ATOMS: atom_id res chain seq x y z
N MET A 1 2.11 26.59 10.14
CA MET A 1 2.00 25.71 9.44
C MET A 1 3.13 25.02 9.01
N GLU A 2 3.12 24.03 8.67
CA GLU A 2 4.20 23.42 8.34
C GLU A 2 4.25 23.02 7.03
N THR A 3 5.34 22.87 6.48
CA THR A 3 5.55 22.49 5.15
C THR A 3 6.00 21.09 5.15
N GLN A 4 5.35 20.25 4.39
CA GLN A 4 5.76 18.90 4.30
C GLN A 4 6.84 18.75 3.27
N THR A 5 7.84 17.95 3.58
CA THR A 5 8.89 17.66 2.63
C THR A 5 8.53 16.39 1.86
N PRO A 6 9.13 16.16 0.70
CA PRO A 6 8.89 14.92 -0.03
C PRO A 6 9.22 13.68 0.78
N ALA A 7 10.25 13.76 1.62
CA ALA A 7 10.61 12.63 2.46
C ALA A 7 9.51 12.32 3.46
N GLU A 8 8.90 13.35 4.02
CA GLU A 8 7.79 13.15 4.95
C GLU A 8 6.59 12.55 4.25
N GLU A 9 6.33 12.99 3.03
CA GLU A 9 5.21 12.45 2.28
C GLU A 9 5.42 10.99 1.97
N LYS A 10 6.63 10.61 1.60
CA LYS A 10 6.94 9.22 1.32
C LYS A 10 6.78 8.37 2.56
N THR A 11 7.23 8.91 3.70
CA THR A 11 7.09 8.19 4.96
C THR A 11 5.63 7.99 5.30
N GLN A 12 4.80 9.00 5.04
CA GLN A 12 3.39 8.88 5.33
C GLN A 12 2.73 7.83 4.44
N VAL A 13 3.07 7.80 3.17
CA VAL A 13 2.50 6.79 2.27
C VAL A 13 2.87 5.40 2.75
N PHE A 14 4.14 5.20 3.08
CA PHE A 14 4.60 3.91 3.56
C PHE A 14 3.84 3.51 4.83
N THR A 15 3.78 4.41 5.81
CA THR A 15 3.15 4.11 7.08
C THR A 15 1.67 3.84 6.92
N ARG A 16 0.99 4.63 6.11
CA ARG A 16 -0.44 4.45 5.91
C ARG A 16 -0.74 3.15 5.19
N ALA A 17 0.05 2.84 4.15
CA ALA A 17 -0.15 1.60 3.41
C ALA A 17 0.12 0.40 4.31
N GLN A 18 1.18 0.47 5.10
CA GLN A 18 1.54 -0.59 6.02
C GLN A 18 0.42 -0.84 7.02
N GLY A 19 -0.11 0.23 7.61
CA GLY A 19 -1.19 0.10 8.59
C GLY A 19 -2.45 -0.46 7.97
N LEU A 20 -2.73 -0.07 6.73
CA LEU A 20 -3.91 -0.54 6.04
C LEU A 20 -3.82 -2.05 5.79
N ILE A 21 -2.67 -2.51 5.35
CA ILE A 21 -2.46 -3.94 5.13
C ILE A 21 -2.55 -4.71 6.43
N ALA A 22 -1.91 -4.19 7.48
CA ALA A 22 -1.93 -4.87 8.78
C ALA A 22 -3.36 -5.01 9.29
N GLU A 23 -4.12 -3.96 9.18
CA GLU A 23 -5.50 -3.97 9.65
C GLU A 23 -6.34 -4.92 8.83
N HIS A 24 -6.19 -4.88 7.53
CA HIS A 24 -7.00 -5.71 6.65
C HIS A 24 -6.72 -7.20 6.85
N LEU A 25 -5.45 -7.54 7.05
CA LEU A 25 -5.07 -8.95 7.18
C LEU A 25 -5.01 -9.41 8.63
N GLY A 26 -5.29 -8.54 9.59
CA GLY A 26 -5.25 -8.90 10.99
C GLY A 26 -3.85 -9.23 11.49
N LYS A 27 -2.87 -8.49 10.99
CA LYS A 27 -1.47 -8.71 11.36
C LYS A 27 -0.93 -7.54 12.12
N ASN A 28 0.17 -7.76 12.82
CA ASN A 28 0.87 -6.66 13.47
C ASN A 28 1.65 -5.88 12.44
N ILE A 29 1.76 -4.58 12.65
CA ILE A 29 2.48 -3.73 11.73
C ILE A 29 3.91 -4.21 11.51
N GLY A 30 4.55 -4.72 12.55
CA GLY A 30 5.92 -5.22 12.43
C GLY A 30 6.08 -6.38 11.47
N GLU A 31 4.99 -7.09 11.17
CA GLU A 31 5.05 -8.19 10.23
C GLU A 31 4.95 -7.72 8.79
N ILE A 32 4.54 -6.48 8.55
CA ILE A 32 4.33 -5.97 7.21
C ILE A 32 5.61 -5.29 6.76
N THR A 33 6.49 -6.05 6.14
CA THR A 33 7.77 -5.52 5.66
C THR A 33 7.65 -5.22 4.17
N PRO A 34 8.51 -4.35 3.64
CA PRO A 34 8.43 -4.00 2.23
C PRO A 34 8.60 -5.19 1.28
N ASP A 35 9.37 -6.18 1.71
CA ASP A 35 9.65 -7.32 0.84
C ASP A 35 8.66 -8.46 0.97
N ALA A 36 7.85 -8.47 2.00
CA ALA A 36 6.90 -9.56 2.20
C ALA A 36 5.78 -9.44 1.19
N THR A 37 5.44 -10.56 0.54
CA THR A 37 4.33 -10.54 -0.38
C THR A 37 3.03 -10.63 0.42
N PHE A 38 1.96 -10.15 -0.17
CA PHE A 38 0.65 -10.28 0.48
C PHE A 38 0.32 -11.76 0.70
N GLN A 39 0.73 -12.59 -0.25
CA GLN A 39 0.51 -14.03 -0.13
C GLN A 39 1.25 -14.60 1.08
N ASP A 40 2.48 -14.16 1.31
CA ASP A 40 3.23 -14.59 2.48
C ASP A 40 2.54 -14.16 3.77
N LEU A 41 1.78 -13.08 3.71
CA LEU A 41 1.07 -12.57 4.87
C LEU A 41 -0.32 -13.19 5.01
N GLY A 42 -0.62 -14.16 4.16
CA GLY A 42 -1.88 -14.88 4.28
C GLY A 42 -3.03 -14.37 3.43
N ALA A 43 -2.75 -13.43 2.54
CA ALA A 43 -3.81 -12.88 1.69
C ALA A 43 -4.11 -13.83 0.54
N ASP A 44 -5.40 -14.00 0.25
CA ASP A 44 -5.78 -14.76 -0.93
C ASP A 44 -6.23 -13.77 -2.01
N SER A 45 -6.81 -14.29 -3.09
CA SER A 45 -7.20 -13.44 -4.21
C SER A 45 -8.22 -12.38 -3.82
N LEU A 46 -9.15 -12.75 -2.98
CA LEU A 46 -10.16 -11.81 -2.53
C LEU A 46 -9.53 -10.72 -1.67
N ASP A 47 -8.64 -11.12 -0.77
CA ASP A 47 -7.94 -10.15 0.06
C ASP A 47 -7.15 -9.17 -0.80
N ASN A 48 -6.49 -9.68 -1.84
CA ASN A 48 -5.71 -8.81 -2.71
C ASN A 48 -6.61 -7.78 -3.40
N ALA A 49 -7.76 -8.22 -3.89
CA ALA A 49 -8.69 -7.30 -4.55
C ALA A 49 -9.19 -6.25 -3.57
N GLU A 50 -9.47 -6.66 -2.35
CA GLU A 50 -9.94 -5.73 -1.34
C GLU A 50 -8.86 -4.75 -0.93
N LEU A 51 -7.62 -5.21 -0.84
CA LEU A 51 -6.51 -4.31 -0.54
C LEU A 51 -6.33 -3.26 -1.62
N VAL A 52 -6.45 -3.66 -2.88
CA VAL A 52 -6.34 -2.72 -3.97
C VAL A 52 -7.42 -1.65 -3.84
N MET A 53 -8.66 -2.05 -3.58
CA MET A 53 -9.73 -1.09 -3.42
C MET A 53 -9.51 -0.19 -2.22
N ALA A 54 -8.97 -0.75 -1.14
CA ALA A 54 -8.69 0.04 0.05
C ALA A 54 -7.62 1.09 -0.23
N PHE A 55 -6.59 0.72 -0.99
CA PHE A 55 -5.56 1.69 -1.38
C PHE A 55 -6.15 2.79 -2.25
N GLU A 56 -7.01 2.43 -3.18
CA GLU A 56 -7.64 3.43 -4.04
C GLU A 56 -8.44 4.43 -3.22
N ASP A 57 -9.16 3.91 -2.25
CA ASP A 57 -9.99 4.76 -1.43
C ASP A 57 -9.15 5.62 -0.48
N GLU A 58 -8.15 5.01 0.13
CA GLU A 58 -7.33 5.71 1.11
C GLU A 58 -6.51 6.83 0.48
N PHE A 59 -5.97 6.58 -0.70
CA PHE A 59 -5.05 7.51 -1.33
C PHE A 59 -5.69 8.27 -2.50
N LYS A 60 -6.96 8.02 -2.77
CA LYS A 60 -7.71 8.71 -3.82
C LYS A 60 -7.05 8.56 -5.18
N ILE A 61 -6.72 7.33 -5.52
CA ILE A 61 -6.07 7.02 -6.79
C ILE A 61 -6.82 5.90 -7.46
N THR A 62 -6.48 5.65 -8.72
CA THR A 62 -7.03 4.54 -9.47
C THR A 62 -5.93 3.56 -9.78
N ILE A 63 -6.14 2.30 -9.48
CA ILE A 63 -5.18 1.25 -9.74
C ILE A 63 -5.78 0.32 -10.79
N PRO A 64 -5.32 0.40 -12.05
CA PRO A 64 -5.85 -0.47 -13.10
C PRO A 64 -5.54 -1.95 -12.79
N ASP A 65 -6.30 -2.83 -13.39
CA ASP A 65 -6.14 -4.26 -13.13
C ASP A 65 -4.74 -4.76 -13.42
N ASP A 66 -4.14 -4.30 -14.53
CA ASP A 66 -2.80 -4.77 -14.87
C ASP A 66 -1.76 -4.27 -13.87
N ALA A 67 -1.94 -3.08 -13.34
CA ALA A 67 -1.05 -2.58 -12.31
C ALA A 67 -1.28 -3.34 -11.00
N ALA A 68 -2.54 -3.63 -10.69
CA ALA A 68 -2.86 -4.34 -9.46
C ALA A 68 -2.20 -5.71 -9.43
N GLU A 69 -2.12 -6.38 -10.58
CA GLU A 69 -1.48 -7.67 -10.64
C GLU A 69 -0.01 -7.62 -10.31
N LYS A 70 0.62 -6.48 -10.52
CA LYS A 70 2.05 -6.33 -10.24
C LYS A 70 2.32 -5.86 -8.82
N ILE A 71 1.30 -5.44 -8.11
CA ILE A 71 1.46 -4.97 -6.75
C ILE A 71 1.25 -6.15 -5.82
N THR A 72 2.36 -6.81 -5.48
CA THR A 72 2.30 -8.01 -4.65
C THR A 72 2.98 -7.82 -3.31
N THR A 73 3.67 -6.70 -3.09
CA THR A 73 4.34 -6.42 -1.83
C THR A 73 4.01 -5.00 -1.40
N LEU A 74 4.25 -4.71 -0.12
CA LEU A 74 4.08 -3.35 0.38
C LEU A 74 4.97 -2.38 -0.39
N GLY A 75 6.21 -2.78 -0.66
CA GLY A 75 7.13 -1.89 -1.38
C GLY A 75 6.60 -1.52 -2.75
N GLU A 76 6.03 -2.46 -3.46
CA GLU A 76 5.48 -2.19 -4.78
C GLU A 76 4.24 -1.31 -4.69
N ALA A 77 3.42 -1.52 -3.67
CA ALA A 77 2.24 -0.69 -3.48
C ALA A 77 2.65 0.76 -3.21
N VAL A 78 3.63 0.95 -2.35
CA VAL A 78 4.10 2.30 -2.02
C VAL A 78 4.66 2.99 -3.25
N LYS A 79 5.45 2.24 -4.03
CA LYS A 79 6.04 2.78 -5.22
C LYS A 79 4.97 3.25 -6.21
N PHE A 80 3.96 2.44 -6.40
CA PHE A 80 2.88 2.80 -7.31
C PHE A 80 2.14 4.03 -6.81
N ILE A 81 1.82 4.07 -5.53
CA ILE A 81 1.07 5.17 -4.95
C ILE A 81 1.87 6.47 -5.05
N GLU A 82 3.16 6.40 -4.77
CA GLU A 82 4.00 7.59 -4.87
C GLU A 82 4.06 8.09 -6.30
N GLY A 83 4.08 7.18 -7.25
CA GLY A 83 4.08 7.57 -8.64
C GLY A 83 2.80 8.27 -9.05
N GLN A 84 1.67 7.84 -8.49
CA GLN A 84 0.39 8.46 -8.81
C GLN A 84 0.25 9.84 -8.18
N ASN A 85 0.84 10.03 -7.02
CA ASN A 85 0.73 11.30 -6.32
C ASN A 85 1.78 12.31 -6.72
N LYS A 86 2.64 11.93 -7.65
CA LYS A 86 3.69 12.81 -8.06
C LYS A 86 3.16 13.89 -8.99
N ASN A 87 3.56 15.10 -8.79
CA ASN A 87 3.15 16.19 -9.64
C ASN A 87 4.33 16.98 -10.10
#